data_fe4d3a98b00ea0add1ac19c81b1a2163
#
_entry.id   fe4d3a98b00ea0add1ac19c81b1a2163
#
_cell.length_a   1.000
_cell.length_b   1.000
_cell.length_c   1.000
_cell.angle_alpha   90.00
_cell.angle_beta   90.00
_cell.angle_gamma   90.00
#
_symmetry.space_group_name_H-M   'P 1'
#
loop_
_entity.id
_entity.type
_entity.pdbx_description
1 polymer ?
#
loop_
_entity_poly.entity_id
_entity_poly.type
_entity_poly.pdbx_seq_one_letter_code
_entity_poly.pdbx_strand_id
1 'polypeptide(L)'
;YLVVDLGEEVSAIKFRSTNTNRANDSSWKTINLYTSDSYNPAEWFDGVEKIDGNTVYISQAGTQKETTLTGLPNGVSEVYNSEIIPLSKPSRYLWFEVTETTKGTPYFALGELEIYQCSMVVLE
;
A
#
# COMPACT_ATOMS: atom_id res chain seq x y z
N TYR A 1 3.74 5.11 4.93
CA TYR A 1 2.84 3.93 4.84
C TYR A 1 1.38 4.36 4.92
N LEU A 2 0.55 3.63 4.19
CA LEU A 2 -0.90 3.70 4.31
C LEU A 2 -1.37 2.32 4.75
N VAL A 3 -2.09 2.24 5.85
CA VAL A 3 -2.60 0.97 6.39
C VAL A 3 -4.10 0.92 6.21
N VAL A 4 -4.60 -0.18 5.66
CA VAL A 4 -6.02 -0.40 5.42
C VAL A 4 -6.49 -1.62 6.20
N ASP A 5 -7.54 -1.45 7.00
CA ASP A 5 -8.24 -2.54 7.67
C ASP A 5 -9.33 -3.07 6.74
N LEU A 6 -9.19 -4.31 6.31
CA LEU A 6 -10.16 -4.94 5.42
C LEU A 6 -11.42 -5.41 6.16
N GLY A 7 -11.42 -5.33 7.51
CA GLY A 7 -12.55 -5.75 8.32
C GLY A 7 -12.64 -7.24 8.60
N GLU A 8 -12.03 -8.05 7.77
CA GLU A 8 -11.97 -9.50 7.90
C GLU A 8 -10.73 -10.03 7.18
N GLU A 9 -10.36 -11.28 7.43
CA GLU A 9 -9.27 -11.94 6.70
C GLU A 9 -9.71 -12.22 5.27
N VAL A 10 -8.84 -11.88 4.30
CA VAL A 10 -9.06 -12.13 2.87
C VAL A 10 -7.85 -12.84 2.28
N SER A 11 -8.08 -13.64 1.23
CA SER A 11 -7.03 -14.45 0.60
C SER A 11 -6.43 -13.82 -0.63
N ALA A 12 -7.10 -12.86 -1.24
CA ALA A 12 -6.63 -12.15 -2.41
C ALA A 12 -7.34 -10.81 -2.52
N ILE A 13 -6.65 -9.84 -3.10
CA ILE A 13 -7.22 -8.51 -3.33
C ILE A 13 -6.88 -8.03 -4.74
N LYS A 14 -7.62 -7.05 -5.20
CA LYS A 14 -7.18 -6.14 -6.24
C LYS A 14 -7.55 -4.73 -5.81
N PHE A 15 -6.86 -3.74 -6.35
CA PHE A 15 -7.16 -2.37 -6.02
C PHE A 15 -7.18 -1.49 -7.27
N ARG A 16 -7.88 -0.37 -7.15
CA ARG A 16 -7.93 0.67 -8.15
C ARG A 16 -7.56 1.98 -7.46
N SER A 17 -6.57 2.67 -7.99
CA SER A 17 -6.18 3.99 -7.50
C SER A 17 -6.38 5.03 -8.56
N THR A 18 -6.78 6.24 -8.15
CA THR A 18 -6.96 7.37 -9.04
C THR A 18 -6.08 8.51 -8.53
N ASN A 19 -5.24 9.05 -9.40
CA ASN A 19 -4.43 10.21 -9.06
C ASN A 19 -5.32 11.43 -8.85
N THR A 20 -4.84 12.41 -8.11
CA THR A 20 -5.58 13.64 -7.90
C THR A 20 -5.75 14.42 -9.20
N ASN A 21 -6.67 15.37 -9.21
CA ASN A 21 -6.88 16.25 -10.35
C ASN A 21 -5.96 17.49 -10.32
N ARG A 22 -4.92 17.48 -9.49
CA ARG A 22 -3.96 18.57 -9.34
C ARG A 22 -2.62 18.19 -9.95
N ALA A 23 -2.18 18.95 -10.96
CA ALA A 23 -0.91 18.68 -11.64
C ALA A 23 0.31 18.82 -10.74
N ASN A 24 0.21 19.57 -9.64
CA ASN A 24 1.34 19.80 -8.73
C ASN A 24 1.48 18.72 -7.66
N ASP A 25 0.48 17.84 -7.51
CA ASP A 25 0.55 16.78 -6.51
C ASP A 25 1.52 15.69 -6.97
N SER A 26 2.25 15.14 -6.00
CA SER A 26 3.12 14.00 -6.22
C SER A 26 2.31 12.73 -5.99
N SER A 27 2.34 11.82 -6.97
CA SER A 27 1.64 10.55 -6.90
C SER A 27 2.61 9.44 -6.52
N TRP A 28 2.11 8.34 -6.01
CA TRP A 28 2.97 7.19 -5.77
C TRP A 28 3.41 6.59 -7.12
N LYS A 29 4.66 6.20 -7.18
CA LYS A 29 5.27 5.64 -8.41
C LYS A 29 5.73 4.21 -8.19
N THR A 30 6.31 3.93 -7.05
CA THR A 30 6.73 2.60 -6.65
C THR A 30 6.22 2.34 -5.25
N ILE A 31 5.55 1.22 -5.06
CA ILE A 31 5.01 0.82 -3.77
C ILE A 31 5.36 -0.63 -3.47
N ASN A 32 5.53 -0.92 -2.18
CA ASN A 32 5.57 -2.28 -1.67
C ASN A 32 4.26 -2.55 -0.95
N LEU A 33 3.69 -3.71 -1.17
CA LEU A 33 2.48 -4.15 -0.48
C LEU A 33 2.86 -5.19 0.56
N TYR A 34 2.46 -4.93 1.79
CA TYR A 34 2.64 -5.86 2.92
C TYR A 34 1.27 -6.22 3.49
N THR A 35 1.23 -7.33 4.21
CA THR A 35 0.04 -7.77 4.94
C THR A 35 0.39 -8.11 6.37
N SER A 36 -0.60 -8.03 7.25
CA SER A 36 -0.49 -8.48 8.63
C SER A 36 -1.84 -8.92 9.18
N ASP A 37 -1.82 -9.73 10.23
CA ASP A 37 -3.04 -10.16 10.93
C ASP A 37 -3.48 -9.15 11.98
N SER A 38 -2.56 -8.29 12.42
CA SER A 38 -2.82 -7.30 13.45
C SER A 38 -2.19 -5.95 13.09
N TYR A 39 -2.73 -4.91 13.67
CA TYR A 39 -2.22 -3.56 13.54
C TYR A 39 -2.34 -2.85 14.88
N ASN A 40 -1.20 -2.37 15.39
CA ASN A 40 -1.15 -1.58 16.61
C ASN A 40 -0.54 -0.21 16.30
N PRO A 41 -1.35 0.86 16.27
CA PRO A 41 -0.83 2.21 15.97
C PRO A 41 0.27 2.67 16.94
N ALA A 42 0.20 2.27 18.20
CA ALA A 42 1.22 2.65 19.19
C ALA A 42 2.58 2.04 18.84
N GLU A 43 2.62 0.76 18.50
CA GLU A 43 3.85 0.08 18.06
C GLU A 43 4.40 0.70 16.77
N TRP A 44 3.51 1.08 15.87
CA TRP A 44 3.90 1.74 14.62
C TRP A 44 4.63 3.05 14.87
N PHE A 45 4.09 3.89 15.75
CA PHE A 45 4.72 5.17 16.05
C PHE A 45 5.98 5.01 16.90
N ASP A 46 6.02 4.00 17.77
CA ASP A 46 7.21 3.68 18.57
C ASP A 46 8.34 3.10 17.71
N GLY A 47 8.02 2.61 16.52
CA GLY A 47 8.98 2.07 15.57
C GLY A 47 9.65 3.10 14.69
N VAL A 48 9.72 4.35 15.10
CA VAL A 48 10.37 5.40 14.32
C VAL A 48 11.86 5.43 14.66
N GLU A 49 12.69 5.27 13.65
CA GLU A 49 14.14 5.43 13.76
C GLU A 49 14.61 6.67 13.01
N LYS A 50 15.72 7.24 13.46
CA LYS A 50 16.39 8.30 12.71
C LYS A 50 17.68 7.75 12.12
N ILE A 51 17.76 7.79 10.81
CA ILE A 51 18.96 7.40 10.06
C ILE A 51 19.46 8.66 9.36
N ASP A 52 20.71 9.04 9.65
CA ASP A 52 21.35 10.25 9.11
C ASP A 52 20.50 11.52 9.31
N GLY A 53 19.82 11.62 10.48
CA GLY A 53 18.99 12.76 10.81
C GLY A 53 17.60 12.72 10.21
N ASN A 54 17.30 11.75 9.34
CA ASN A 54 15.99 11.59 8.74
C ASN A 54 15.15 10.59 9.54
N THR A 55 13.86 10.88 9.65
CA THR A 55 12.92 9.97 10.29
C THR A 55 12.59 8.83 9.32
N VAL A 56 12.84 7.60 9.74
CA VAL A 56 12.51 6.40 8.98
C VAL A 56 11.52 5.58 9.79
N TYR A 57 10.42 5.22 9.17
CA TYR A 57 9.43 4.35 9.78
C TYR A 57 9.80 2.91 9.47
N ILE A 58 9.98 2.12 10.52
CA ILE A 58 10.24 0.68 10.37
C ILE A 58 8.91 -0.07 10.28
N SER A 59 8.95 -1.18 9.56
CA SER A 59 7.77 -2.05 9.46
C SER A 59 7.42 -2.61 10.82
N GLN A 60 6.13 -2.68 11.11
CA GLN A 60 5.65 -3.36 12.29
C GLN A 60 6.00 -4.85 12.23
N ALA A 61 6.37 -5.44 13.37
CA ALA A 61 6.66 -6.86 13.45
C ALA A 61 5.46 -7.70 12.97
N GLY A 62 5.73 -8.76 12.24
CA GLY A 62 4.70 -9.65 11.72
C GLY A 62 4.13 -9.26 10.37
N THR A 63 4.65 -8.21 9.72
CA THR A 63 4.25 -7.90 8.36
C THR A 63 4.94 -8.84 7.36
N GLN A 64 4.21 -9.21 6.31
CA GLN A 64 4.69 -10.06 5.23
C GLN A 64 4.64 -9.28 3.92
N LYS A 65 5.76 -9.19 3.22
CA LYS A 65 5.80 -8.55 1.91
C LYS A 65 5.13 -9.45 0.87
N GLU A 66 4.16 -8.89 0.14
CA GLU A 66 3.44 -9.60 -0.90
C GLU A 66 3.98 -9.30 -2.30
N THR A 67 4.18 -8.03 -2.62
CA THR A 67 4.64 -7.63 -3.96
C THR A 67 5.20 -6.22 -3.97
N THR A 68 5.90 -5.90 -5.05
CA THR A 68 6.34 -4.54 -5.38
C THR A 68 5.74 -4.16 -6.72
N LEU A 69 5.13 -2.98 -6.80
CA LEU A 69 4.59 -2.43 -8.03
C LEU A 69 5.38 -1.18 -8.41
N THR A 70 5.82 -1.13 -9.66
CA THR A 70 6.65 -0.05 -10.20
C THR A 70 5.98 0.61 -11.39
N GLY A 71 6.45 1.81 -11.75
CA GLY A 71 5.96 2.48 -12.94
C GLY A 71 4.49 2.85 -12.88
N LEU A 72 3.97 3.15 -11.70
CA LEU A 72 2.57 3.55 -11.54
C LEU A 72 2.31 4.88 -12.27
N PRO A 73 1.06 5.13 -12.72
CA PRO A 73 0.74 6.33 -13.52
C PRO A 73 1.09 7.63 -12.79
N ASN A 74 1.51 8.63 -13.55
CA ASN A 74 1.91 9.94 -13.01
C ASN A 74 1.05 11.10 -13.50
N GLY A 75 0.07 10.85 -14.35
CA GLY A 75 -0.78 11.90 -14.90
C GLY A 75 -1.93 12.31 -13.98
N VAL A 76 -2.46 13.48 -14.25
CA VAL A 76 -3.64 14.02 -13.54
C VAL A 76 -4.83 13.09 -13.78
N SER A 77 -5.51 12.72 -12.69
CA SER A 77 -6.70 11.86 -12.72
C SER A 77 -6.50 10.50 -13.38
N GLU A 78 -5.26 10.09 -13.61
CA GLU A 78 -4.99 8.76 -14.17
C GLU A 78 -5.39 7.66 -13.19
N VAL A 79 -5.89 6.58 -13.76
CA VAL A 79 -6.39 5.43 -13.03
C VAL A 79 -5.44 4.25 -13.22
N TYR A 80 -5.13 3.57 -12.11
CA TYR A 80 -4.40 2.31 -12.12
C TYR A 80 -5.30 1.21 -11.57
N ASN A 81 -5.43 0.13 -12.33
CA ASN A 81 -6.14 -1.07 -11.89
C ASN A 81 -5.11 -2.18 -11.71
N SER A 82 -4.98 -2.69 -10.50
CA SER A 82 -4.08 -3.80 -10.27
C SER A 82 -4.65 -5.10 -10.82
N GLU A 83 -3.77 -6.08 -11.04
CA GLU A 83 -4.20 -7.45 -11.21
C GLU A 83 -4.65 -7.99 -9.86
N ILE A 84 -5.25 -9.19 -9.86
CA ILE A 84 -5.55 -9.89 -8.60
C ILE A 84 -4.22 -10.26 -7.95
N ILE A 85 -4.07 -9.88 -6.68
CA ILE A 85 -2.87 -10.14 -5.90
C ILE A 85 -3.22 -11.21 -4.86
N PRO A 86 -2.76 -12.46 -5.06
CA PRO A 86 -2.93 -13.49 -4.04
C PRO A 86 -2.06 -13.15 -2.83
N LEU A 87 -2.61 -13.29 -1.64
CA LEU A 87 -1.87 -13.07 -0.42
C LEU A 87 -1.23 -14.39 0.04
N SER A 88 -0.06 -14.32 0.65
CA SER A 88 0.67 -15.51 1.10
C SER A 88 -0.10 -16.30 2.16
N LYS A 89 -0.93 -15.61 2.93
CA LYS A 89 -1.90 -16.22 3.85
C LYS A 89 -3.09 -15.28 4.01
N PRO A 90 -4.27 -15.76 4.43
CA PRO A 90 -5.39 -14.87 4.72
C PRO A 90 -4.98 -13.78 5.72
N SER A 91 -5.26 -12.52 5.39
CA SER A 91 -4.82 -11.37 6.19
C SER A 91 -5.88 -10.30 6.23
N ARG A 92 -5.91 -9.55 7.32
CA ARG A 92 -6.88 -8.49 7.54
C ARG A 92 -6.37 -7.10 7.19
N TYR A 93 -5.06 -6.85 7.34
CA TYR A 93 -4.48 -5.52 7.17
C TYR A 93 -3.56 -5.47 5.96
N LEU A 94 -3.73 -4.45 5.12
CA LEU A 94 -2.85 -4.15 4.00
C LEU A 94 -2.01 -2.93 4.34
N TRP A 95 -0.72 -2.99 3.98
CA TRP A 95 0.23 -1.91 4.18
C TRP A 95 0.80 -1.51 2.85
N PHE A 96 0.56 -0.26 2.45
CA PHE A 96 1.15 0.30 1.25
C PHE A 96 2.34 1.16 1.66
N GLU A 97 3.54 0.70 1.35
CA GLU A 97 4.76 1.47 1.55
C GLU A 97 5.13 2.16 0.25
N VAL A 98 5.15 3.48 0.26
CA VAL A 98 5.52 4.26 -0.91
C VAL A 98 7.02 4.53 -0.86
N THR A 99 7.76 3.91 -1.78
CA THR A 99 9.23 4.05 -1.81
C THR A 99 9.69 5.07 -2.84
N GLU A 100 8.84 5.41 -3.81
CA GLU A 100 9.16 6.39 -4.83
C GLU A 100 7.90 7.15 -5.22
N THR A 101 8.01 8.47 -5.33
CA THR A 101 6.93 9.34 -5.81
C THR A 101 7.29 9.96 -7.15
N THR A 102 6.28 10.40 -7.90
CA THR A 102 6.48 10.93 -9.27
C THR A 102 7.31 12.20 -9.30
N LYS A 103 7.36 12.97 -8.21
CA LYS A 103 8.14 14.21 -8.11
C LYS A 103 9.33 14.10 -7.15
N GLY A 104 9.62 12.88 -6.68
CA GLY A 104 10.73 12.66 -5.74
C GLY A 104 10.51 13.26 -4.36
N THR A 105 9.26 13.49 -3.97
CA THR A 105 8.91 14.08 -2.67
C THR A 105 8.76 13.00 -1.60
N PRO A 106 8.92 13.37 -0.30
CA PRO A 106 8.70 12.41 0.79
C PRO A 106 7.23 12.22 1.15
N TYR A 107 6.32 12.83 0.41
CA TYR A 107 4.88 12.71 0.57
C TYR A 107 4.23 12.39 -0.76
N PHE A 108 3.02 11.85 -0.71
CA PHE A 108 2.22 11.55 -1.90
C PHE A 108 0.75 11.87 -1.63
N ALA A 109 -0.01 12.02 -2.70
CA ALA A 109 -1.45 12.23 -2.63
C ALA A 109 -2.16 11.26 -3.56
N LEU A 110 -3.34 10.80 -3.14
CA LEU A 110 -4.25 9.99 -3.94
C LEU A 110 -5.60 10.68 -4.03
N GLY A 111 -6.24 10.61 -5.19
CA GLY A 111 -7.62 11.06 -5.34
C GLY A 111 -8.59 10.03 -4.76
N GLU A 112 -8.42 8.77 -5.13
CA GLU A 112 -9.23 7.66 -4.63
C GLU A 112 -8.40 6.38 -4.53
N LEU A 113 -8.80 5.53 -3.60
CA LEU A 113 -8.29 4.16 -3.49
C LEU A 113 -9.48 3.25 -3.19
N GLU A 114 -9.71 2.29 -4.09
CA GLU A 114 -10.74 1.27 -3.94
C GLU A 114 -10.07 -0.09 -3.83
N ILE A 115 -10.45 -0.87 -2.83
CA ILE A 115 -9.89 -2.19 -2.60
C ILE A 115 -11.00 -3.21 -2.69
N TYR A 116 -10.77 -4.24 -3.51
CA TYR A 116 -11.73 -5.31 -3.74
C TYR A 116 -11.19 -6.61 -3.18
N GLN A 117 -12.03 -7.32 -2.44
CA GLN A 117 -11.73 -8.64 -1.97
C GLN A 117 -11.96 -9.62 -3.12
N CYS A 118 -11.05 -10.56 -3.30
CA CYS A 118 -11.17 -11.59 -4.30
C CYS A 118 -11.18 -12.95 -3.60
N SER A 119 -12.18 -13.78 -3.94
CA SER A 119 -12.21 -15.15 -3.47
C SER A 119 -11.52 -16.04 -4.49
N MET A 120 -10.57 -16.82 -4.02
CA MET A 120 -9.95 -17.87 -4.84
C MET A 120 -10.82 -19.10 -4.73
N VAL A 121 -11.48 -19.47 -5.83
CA VAL A 121 -12.26 -20.70 -5.90
C VAL A 121 -11.39 -21.78 -6.51
N VAL A 122 -11.14 -22.84 -5.75
CA VAL A 122 -10.48 -24.05 -6.28
C VAL A 122 -11.56 -24.93 -6.89
N LEU A 123 -11.50 -25.07 -8.21
CA LEU A 123 -12.37 -26.00 -8.92
C LEU A 123 -11.66 -27.37 -8.96
N GLU A 124 -12.26 -28.33 -8.32
CA GLU A 124 -11.80 -29.70 -8.36
C GLU A 124 -12.39 -30.43 -9.59
#